data_08df3a5f88f1b99818b75808a095d8d8
#
_entry.id   08df3a5f88f1b99818b75808a095d8d8
#
_cell.length_a   1.000
_cell.length_b   1.000
_cell.length_c   1.000
_cell.angle_alpha   90.00
_cell.angle_beta   90.00
_cell.angle_gamma   90.00
#
_symmetry.space_group_name_H-M   'P 1'
#
loop_
_entity.id
_entity.type
_entity.pdbx_description
1 polymer ?
#
loop_
_entity_poly.entity_id
_entity_poly.type
_entity_poly.pdbx_seq_one_letter_code
_entity_poly.pdbx_strand_id
1 'polypeptide(L)'
;PDVIKQMETDGVEECICLILEPHYSFYSVMGYEKFLESQQIRFLVIKDWYQQQSLLDFWTDEIRKILRNEVGEESFKVIFSAHSVPIFALDYGDPYIDQIFDN
;
A
#
# COMPACT_ATOMS: atom_id res chain seq x y z
N PRO A 1 18.86 2.30 5.43
CA PRO A 1 20.04 3.17 5.25
C PRO A 1 21.20 2.44 4.56
N ASP A 2 21.48 1.19 4.95
CA ASP A 2 22.66 0.48 4.44
C ASP A 2 22.50 0.04 2.97
N VAL A 3 21.26 -0.34 2.56
CA VAL A 3 20.97 -0.73 1.18
C VAL A 3 21.15 0.46 0.23
N ILE A 4 20.66 1.65 0.58
CA ILE A 4 20.80 2.84 -0.28
C ILE A 4 22.28 3.20 -0.44
N LYS A 5 23.06 3.16 0.62
CA LYS A 5 24.53 3.39 0.55
C LYS A 5 25.22 2.35 -0.33
N GLN A 6 24.79 1.11 -0.28
CA GLN A 6 25.33 0.08 -1.15
C GLN A 6 24.99 0.38 -2.62
N MET A 7 23.74 0.76 -2.90
CA MET A 7 23.32 1.16 -4.26
C MET A 7 24.14 2.35 -4.79
N GLU A 8 24.39 3.35 -3.94
CA GLU A 8 25.25 4.49 -4.28
C GLU A 8 26.70 4.04 -4.61
N THR A 9 27.25 3.12 -3.79
CA THR A 9 28.59 2.55 -4.01
C THR A 9 28.65 1.74 -5.31
N ASP A 10 27.58 1.05 -5.65
CA ASP A 10 27.44 0.25 -6.88
C ASP A 10 27.17 1.12 -8.12
N GLY A 11 27.05 2.45 -7.96
CA GLY A 11 26.86 3.40 -9.05
C GLY A 11 25.43 3.48 -9.58
N VAL A 12 24.43 3.12 -8.75
CA VAL A 12 23.02 3.25 -9.13
C VAL A 12 22.63 4.73 -9.11
N GLU A 13 22.22 5.27 -10.26
CA GLU A 13 21.81 6.66 -10.41
C GLU A 13 20.28 6.83 -10.30
N GLU A 14 19.52 5.81 -10.70
CA GLU A 14 18.06 5.84 -10.72
C GLU A 14 17.47 4.49 -10.26
N CYS A 15 16.38 4.54 -9.51
CA CYS A 15 15.70 3.35 -9.01
C CYS A 15 14.18 3.54 -8.98
N ILE A 16 13.44 2.48 -9.31
CA ILE A 16 11.99 2.41 -9.09
C ILE A 16 11.75 1.85 -7.70
N CYS A 17 11.04 2.59 -6.86
CA CYS A 17 10.66 2.17 -5.52
C CYS A 17 9.15 1.88 -5.47
N LEU A 18 8.80 0.61 -5.23
CA LEU A 18 7.43 0.21 -4.93
C LEU A 18 7.25 0.17 -3.40
N ILE A 19 6.39 1.03 -2.88
CA ILE A 19 6.01 0.97 -1.47
C ILE A 19 4.96 -0.13 -1.31
N LEU A 20 5.20 -1.09 -0.40
CA LEU A 20 4.35 -2.28 -0.25
C LEU A 20 3.03 -2.02 0.50
N GLU A 21 2.70 -0.76 0.75
CA GLU A 21 1.37 -0.34 1.19
C GLU A 21 0.55 0.04 -0.04
N PRO A 22 -0.59 -0.65 -0.29
CA PRO A 22 -1.37 -0.38 -1.50
C PRO A 22 -2.10 0.97 -1.49
N HIS A 23 -2.40 1.52 -0.32
CA HIS A 23 -3.13 2.77 -0.13
C HIS A 23 -2.19 3.89 0.31
N TYR A 24 -2.37 5.08 -0.26
CA TYR A 24 -1.58 6.25 0.14
C TYR A 24 -2.10 6.87 1.43
N SER A 25 -1.20 7.24 2.33
CA SER A 25 -1.51 8.06 3.50
C SER A 25 -0.36 9.01 3.85
N PHE A 26 -0.71 10.19 4.34
CA PHE A 26 0.27 11.15 4.89
C PHE A 26 0.98 10.61 6.13
N TYR A 27 0.38 9.61 6.80
CA TYR A 27 0.90 9.01 8.02
C TYR A 27 1.81 7.80 7.78
N SER A 28 1.88 7.31 6.56
CA SER A 28 2.74 6.17 6.22
C SER A 28 3.55 6.46 4.94
N VAL A 29 2.93 6.36 3.78
CA VAL A 29 3.60 6.43 2.47
C VAL A 29 4.35 7.73 2.25
N MET A 30 3.77 8.86 2.65
CA MET A 30 4.45 10.17 2.53
C MET A 30 5.76 10.22 3.30
N GLY A 31 5.88 9.51 4.41
CA GLY A 31 7.13 9.43 5.18
C GLY A 31 8.24 8.76 4.40
N TYR A 32 7.94 7.65 3.73
CA TYR A 32 8.89 6.96 2.85
C TYR A 32 9.26 7.83 1.64
N GLU A 33 8.28 8.47 1.01
CA GLU A 33 8.50 9.36 -0.12
C GLU A 33 9.49 10.48 0.22
N LYS A 34 9.24 11.23 1.30
CA LYS A 34 10.13 12.30 1.77
C LYS A 34 11.54 11.79 2.12
N PHE A 35 11.63 10.58 2.69
CA PHE A 35 12.93 9.97 2.96
C PHE A 35 13.69 9.67 1.66
N LEU A 36 13.02 9.11 0.65
CA LEU A 36 13.63 8.80 -0.63
C LEU A 36 14.02 10.05 -1.41
N GLU A 37 13.21 11.12 -1.37
CA GLU A 37 13.52 12.41 -1.97
C GLU A 37 14.80 13.07 -1.40
N SER A 38 15.16 12.74 -0.16
CA SER A 38 16.36 13.25 0.50
C SER A 38 17.65 12.52 0.11
N GLN A 39 17.58 11.45 -0.68
CA GLN A 39 18.73 10.64 -1.08
C GLN A 39 19.39 11.19 -2.35
N GLN A 40 20.62 10.75 -2.65
CA GLN A 40 21.36 11.14 -3.85
C GLN A 40 20.87 10.38 -5.10
N ILE A 41 20.40 9.15 -4.93
CA ILE A 41 19.80 8.35 -5.98
C ILE A 41 18.43 8.94 -6.34
N ARG A 42 18.13 9.05 -7.62
CA ARG A 42 16.80 9.42 -8.09
C ARG A 42 15.83 8.25 -7.95
N PHE A 43 14.82 8.38 -7.07
CA PHE A 43 13.78 7.39 -6.89
C PHE A 43 12.51 7.80 -7.67
N LEU A 44 12.02 6.88 -8.50
CA LEU A 44 10.68 6.92 -9.08
C LEU A 44 9.77 6.11 -8.16
N VAL A 45 8.94 6.79 -7.37
CA VAL A 45 8.16 6.13 -6.31
C VAL A 45 6.76 5.79 -6.80
N ILE A 46 6.40 4.50 -6.72
CA ILE A 46 5.01 4.03 -6.85
C ILE A 46 4.38 4.12 -5.47
N LYS A 47 3.50 5.11 -5.30
CA LYS A 47 2.96 5.54 -3.99
C LYS A 47 1.71 4.80 -3.57
N ASP A 48 0.89 4.40 -4.55
CA ASP A 48 -0.31 3.62 -4.35
C ASP A 48 -0.53 2.64 -5.52
N TRP A 49 -1.22 1.56 -5.25
CA TRP A 49 -1.52 0.52 -6.22
C TRP A 49 -2.76 -0.29 -5.81
N TYR A 50 -3.62 0.30 -4.98
CA TYR A 50 -4.82 -0.32 -4.43
C TYR A 50 -5.81 -0.78 -5.51
N GLN A 51 -5.85 -0.10 -6.67
CA GLN A 51 -6.71 -0.47 -7.80
C GLN A 51 -6.09 -1.51 -8.76
N GLN A 52 -4.93 -2.09 -8.42
CA GLN A 52 -4.35 -3.13 -9.26
C GLN A 52 -5.24 -4.37 -9.28
N GLN A 53 -5.64 -4.79 -10.49
CA GLN A 53 -6.54 -5.93 -10.67
C GLN A 53 -6.02 -7.21 -9.99
N SER A 54 -4.72 -7.45 -10.06
CA SER A 54 -4.10 -8.62 -9.41
C SER A 54 -4.24 -8.62 -7.88
N LEU A 55 -4.29 -7.45 -7.23
CA LEU A 55 -4.55 -7.35 -5.80
C LEU A 55 -6.00 -7.70 -5.48
N LEU A 56 -6.95 -7.18 -6.27
CA LEU A 56 -8.36 -7.46 -6.10
C LEU A 56 -8.69 -8.94 -6.37
N ASP A 57 -8.09 -9.51 -7.41
CA ASP A 57 -8.21 -10.93 -7.73
C ASP A 57 -7.66 -11.82 -6.60
N PHE A 58 -6.50 -11.46 -6.04
CA PHE A 58 -5.93 -12.18 -4.90
C PHE A 58 -6.89 -12.21 -3.71
N TRP A 59 -7.41 -11.07 -3.28
CA TRP A 59 -8.36 -11.01 -2.15
C TRP A 59 -9.66 -11.78 -2.46
N THR A 60 -10.17 -11.63 -3.67
CA THR A 60 -11.37 -12.34 -4.12
C THR A 60 -11.18 -13.86 -4.05
N ASP A 61 -10.04 -14.35 -4.52
CA ASP A 61 -9.74 -15.77 -4.55
C ASP A 61 -9.50 -16.33 -3.14
N GLU A 62 -8.81 -15.60 -2.27
CA GLU A 62 -8.61 -16.02 -0.88
C GLU A 62 -9.95 -16.11 -0.11
N ILE A 63 -10.81 -15.12 -0.26
CA ILE A 63 -12.15 -15.14 0.33
C ILE A 63 -12.93 -16.35 -0.20
N ARG A 64 -12.95 -16.59 -1.51
CA ARG A 64 -13.63 -17.72 -2.13
C ARG A 64 -13.11 -19.07 -1.65
N LYS A 65 -11.80 -19.21 -1.42
CA LYS A 65 -11.20 -20.43 -0.86
C LYS A 65 -11.74 -20.72 0.54
N ILE A 66 -11.73 -19.71 1.41
CA ILE A 66 -12.24 -19.84 2.79
C ILE A 66 -13.72 -20.22 2.76
N LEU A 67 -14.53 -19.51 1.98
CA LEU A 67 -15.96 -19.77 1.88
C LEU A 67 -16.26 -21.19 1.42
N ARG A 68 -15.54 -21.70 0.42
CA ARG A 68 -15.74 -23.07 -0.08
C ARG A 68 -15.31 -24.15 0.90
N ASN A 69 -14.22 -23.92 1.64
CA ASN A 69 -13.60 -24.95 2.44
C ASN A 69 -14.09 -24.98 3.90
N GLU A 70 -14.54 -23.84 4.44
CA GLU A 70 -14.82 -23.70 5.87
C GLU A 70 -16.25 -23.31 6.19
N VAL A 71 -16.97 -22.63 5.28
CA VAL A 71 -18.32 -22.11 5.56
C VAL A 71 -19.43 -22.94 4.92
N GLY A 72 -19.18 -23.59 3.79
CA GLY A 72 -20.18 -24.40 3.09
C GLY A 72 -21.35 -23.55 2.57
N GLU A 73 -22.58 -24.05 2.77
CA GLU A 73 -23.83 -23.41 2.29
C GLU A 73 -24.44 -22.44 3.32
N GLU A 74 -23.80 -22.22 4.45
CA GLU A 74 -24.30 -21.33 5.50
C GLU A 74 -24.19 -19.85 5.07
N SER A 75 -25.05 -19.00 5.64
CA SER A 75 -24.94 -17.55 5.44
C SER A 75 -23.73 -17.00 6.16
N PHE A 76 -22.96 -16.17 5.48
CA PHE A 76 -21.72 -15.57 6.02
C PHE A 76 -21.73 -14.06 5.87
N LYS A 77 -20.83 -13.41 6.62
CA LYS A 77 -20.50 -12.00 6.46
C LYS A 77 -18.99 -11.87 6.38
N VAL A 78 -18.50 -11.11 5.40
CA VAL A 78 -17.11 -10.73 5.30
C VAL A 78 -16.92 -9.39 6.00
N ILE A 79 -15.93 -9.31 6.89
CA ILE A 79 -15.57 -8.08 7.58
C ILE A 79 -14.18 -7.67 7.13
N PHE A 80 -14.09 -6.50 6.50
CA PHE A 80 -12.81 -5.88 6.18
C PHE A 80 -12.41 -4.94 7.32
N SER A 81 -11.14 -4.99 7.69
CA SER A 81 -10.57 -4.11 8.71
C SER A 81 -9.32 -3.42 8.15
N ALA A 82 -9.14 -2.17 8.53
CA ALA A 82 -7.99 -1.37 8.15
C ALA A 82 -7.48 -0.58 9.36
N HIS A 83 -6.24 -0.13 9.31
CA HIS A 83 -5.73 0.81 10.30
C HIS A 83 -6.53 2.11 10.27
N SER A 84 -6.77 2.69 11.45
CA SER A 84 -7.33 4.03 11.53
C SER A 84 -6.24 5.08 11.31
N VAL A 85 -6.60 6.18 10.67
CA VAL A 85 -5.82 7.41 10.67
C VAL A 85 -6.51 8.44 11.57
N PRO A 86 -5.78 9.43 12.14
CA PRO A 86 -6.39 10.49 12.92
C PRO A 86 -7.46 11.24 12.12
N ILE A 87 -8.57 11.58 12.77
CA ILE A 87 -9.72 12.18 12.06
C ILE A 87 -9.37 13.49 11.35
N PHE A 88 -8.44 14.26 11.92
CA PHE A 88 -7.97 15.51 11.31
C PHE A 88 -7.15 15.28 10.01
N ALA A 89 -6.69 14.06 9.74
CA ALA A 89 -6.05 13.74 8.46
C ALA A 89 -7.00 14.02 7.29
N LEU A 90 -8.29 13.77 7.48
CA LEU A 90 -9.33 14.03 6.49
C LEU A 90 -9.45 15.52 6.18
N ASP A 91 -9.32 16.38 7.20
CA ASP A 91 -9.37 17.84 7.03
C ASP A 91 -8.21 18.36 6.16
N TYR A 92 -7.11 17.64 6.12
CA TYR A 92 -5.94 17.94 5.29
C TYR A 92 -5.93 17.21 3.93
N GLY A 93 -6.98 16.46 3.62
CA GLY A 93 -7.15 15.76 2.34
C GLY A 93 -6.33 14.49 2.20
N ASP A 94 -6.08 13.76 3.30
CA ASP A 94 -5.47 12.42 3.23
C ASP A 94 -6.40 11.47 2.46
N PRO A 95 -5.96 10.86 1.34
CA PRO A 95 -6.83 10.06 0.49
C PRO A 95 -7.07 8.64 1.01
N TYR A 96 -6.45 8.25 2.13
CA TYR A 96 -6.45 6.86 2.61
C TYR A 96 -7.85 6.26 2.76
N ILE A 97 -8.76 7.01 3.38
CA ILE A 97 -10.12 6.53 3.61
C ILE A 97 -10.88 6.36 2.29
N ASP A 98 -10.75 7.33 1.38
CA ASP A 98 -11.40 7.25 0.07
C ASP A 98 -10.86 6.05 -0.72
N GLN A 99 -9.55 5.82 -0.71
CA GLN A 99 -8.93 4.68 -1.36
C GLN A 99 -9.35 3.33 -0.76
N ILE A 100 -9.56 3.25 0.56
CA ILE A 100 -10.07 2.03 1.23
C ILE A 100 -11.48 1.69 0.76
N PHE A 101 -12.34 2.69 0.54
CA PHE A 101 -13.72 2.46 0.11
C PHE A 101 -13.90 2.34 -1.41
N ASP A 102 -12.87 2.66 -2.18
CA ASP A 102 -12.87 2.57 -3.65
C ASP A 102 -12.32 1.21 -4.17
N ASN A 103 -12.04 0.29 -3.29
CA ASN A 103 -11.59 -1.07 -3.62
C ASN A 103 -12.72 -2.01 -4.01
#